data_5032ea222fdca28a60f90611ae6798d8
#
_entry.id   5032ea222fdca28a60f90611ae6798d8
#
_cell.length_a   1.000
_cell.length_b   1.000
_cell.length_c   1.000
_cell.angle_alpha   90.00
_cell.angle_beta   90.00
_cell.angle_gamma   90.00
#
_symmetry.space_group_name_H-M   'P 1'
#
loop_
_entity.id
_entity.type
_entity.pdbx_description
1 polymer ?
#
loop_
_entity_poly.entity_id
_entity_poly.type
_entity_poly.pdbx_seq_one_letter_code
_entity_poly.pdbx_strand_id
1 'polypeptide(L)'
;MTQKLHTFGPLLLALGYFTLQAPAPQTPAPPQQAAPAQPSELSLILGESVGTQPRFAVPDFAALSDDAETAEIARTLAQVLWDDLDFEREFYMIPRDTYETIPPATSMTDVPFEAWREIGADGVLVGTVQKTGEMVQVRVRLFNVRGQNSVFGREYTGSVDNPRLYAHTIADEVHQNQRGLRGVARTKLTFASDRNGERIVGPVDNRTIKEVYMADYDGGNQRRVTVN
;
A
#
# COMPACT_ATOMS: atom_id res chain seq x y z
N MET A 1 -34.95 88.57 12.97
CA MET A 1 -33.58 89.16 12.83
C MET A 1 -32.61 88.10 13.30
N THR A 2 -31.55 87.87 12.54
CA THR A 2 -30.38 87.02 12.70
C THR A 2 -30.48 85.66 11.98
N GLN A 3 -29.92 85.70 10.77
CA GLN A 3 -29.57 84.50 9.92
C GLN A 3 -28.44 83.72 10.59
N LYS A 4 -28.55 82.42 10.58
CA LYS A 4 -27.41 81.51 10.83
C LYS A 4 -26.93 80.89 9.49
N LEU A 5 -25.69 81.17 9.19
CA LEU A 5 -24.88 80.72 8.07
C LEU A 5 -24.55 79.20 8.20
N HIS A 6 -24.92 78.41 7.24
CA HIS A 6 -24.51 77.03 7.16
C HIS A 6 -23.23 76.88 6.32
N THR A 7 -22.15 76.49 6.95
CA THR A 7 -20.87 76.16 6.32
C THR A 7 -20.93 74.74 5.72
N PHE A 8 -20.77 74.66 4.44
CA PHE A 8 -20.56 73.43 3.72
C PHE A 8 -19.07 72.95 3.84
N GLY A 9 -18.84 71.82 4.45
CA GLY A 9 -17.53 71.16 4.44
C GLY A 9 -17.35 70.20 3.19
N PRO A 10 -16.17 70.11 2.63
CA PRO A 10 -15.95 69.31 1.44
C PRO A 10 -15.92 67.81 1.76
N LEU A 11 -16.70 67.06 0.98
CA LEU A 11 -16.75 65.61 0.98
C LEU A 11 -15.52 65.04 0.24
N LEU A 12 -14.59 64.44 0.99
CA LEU A 12 -13.43 63.72 0.43
C LEU A 12 -13.89 62.33 -0.05
N LEU A 13 -13.94 62.13 -1.36
CA LEU A 13 -14.11 60.84 -2.00
C LEU A 13 -12.78 60.05 -1.89
N ALA A 14 -12.73 59.05 -1.00
CA ALA A 14 -11.66 58.07 -0.98
C ALA A 14 -11.92 57.00 -2.04
N LEU A 15 -11.18 57.03 -3.16
CA LEU A 15 -11.11 55.91 -4.12
C LEU A 15 -10.33 54.76 -3.50
N GLY A 16 -11.05 53.72 -3.05
CA GLY A 16 -10.43 52.45 -2.65
C GLY A 16 -9.97 51.69 -3.87
N TYR A 17 -8.66 51.52 -4.06
CA TYR A 17 -8.09 50.60 -5.01
C TYR A 17 -8.34 49.17 -4.51
N PHE A 18 -9.31 48.46 -5.11
CA PHE A 18 -9.45 47.01 -4.96
C PHE A 18 -8.38 46.34 -5.86
N THR A 19 -7.28 45.91 -5.28
CA THR A 19 -6.36 45.00 -5.97
C THR A 19 -7.01 43.64 -5.98
N LEU A 20 -7.42 43.15 -7.18
CA LEU A 20 -7.76 41.75 -7.40
C LEU A 20 -6.48 40.94 -7.25
N GLN A 21 -6.34 40.31 -6.08
CA GLN A 21 -5.30 39.36 -5.85
C GLN A 21 -5.72 38.02 -6.49
N ALA A 22 -5.02 37.60 -7.53
CA ALA A 22 -5.24 36.29 -8.15
C ALA A 22 -5.00 35.19 -7.10
N PRO A 23 -5.85 34.16 -7.03
CA PRO A 23 -5.61 33.05 -6.10
C PRO A 23 -4.30 32.35 -6.47
N ALA A 24 -3.45 32.14 -5.46
CA ALA A 24 -2.22 31.38 -5.62
C ALA A 24 -2.55 29.95 -6.08
N PRO A 25 -1.71 29.33 -6.93
CA PRO A 25 -1.92 27.95 -7.33
C PRO A 25 -1.90 27.05 -6.09
N GLN A 26 -3.02 26.40 -5.82
CA GLN A 26 -3.12 25.44 -4.73
C GLN A 26 -2.34 24.18 -5.14
N THR A 27 -1.29 23.88 -4.41
CA THR A 27 -0.63 22.58 -4.47
C THR A 27 -1.68 21.50 -4.18
N PRO A 28 -1.80 20.44 -5.01
CA PRO A 28 -2.72 19.36 -4.72
C PRO A 28 -2.44 18.81 -3.33
N ALA A 29 -3.44 18.78 -2.46
CA ALA A 29 -3.33 18.15 -1.17
C ALA A 29 -3.00 16.66 -1.36
N PRO A 30 -2.12 16.06 -0.53
CA PRO A 30 -1.89 14.63 -0.56
C PRO A 30 -3.23 13.90 -0.37
N PRO A 31 -3.42 12.72 -1.00
CA PRO A 31 -4.67 11.99 -0.92
C PRO A 31 -5.03 11.76 0.55
N GLN A 32 -6.18 12.29 0.94
CA GLN A 32 -6.71 12.11 2.27
C GLN A 32 -7.12 10.64 2.42
N GLN A 33 -6.34 9.88 3.20
CA GLN A 33 -6.77 8.58 3.68
C GLN A 33 -8.07 8.76 4.46
N ALA A 34 -9.13 8.09 4.01
CA ALA A 34 -10.34 7.98 4.82
C ALA A 34 -9.93 7.41 6.18
N ALA A 35 -10.24 8.15 7.26
CA ALA A 35 -9.90 7.70 8.60
C ALA A 35 -10.50 6.30 8.83
N PRO A 36 -9.69 5.29 9.18
CA PRO A 36 -10.19 3.95 9.42
C PRO A 36 -11.15 4.01 10.62
N ALA A 37 -12.31 3.35 10.47
CA ALA A 37 -13.10 3.00 11.63
C ALA A 37 -12.19 2.18 12.55
N GLN A 38 -11.78 2.74 13.70
CA GLN A 38 -10.98 2.01 14.67
C GLN A 38 -11.83 0.87 15.23
N PRO A 39 -11.43 -0.40 15.06
CA PRO A 39 -12.02 -1.44 15.86
C PRO A 39 -11.70 -1.14 17.32
N SER A 40 -12.73 -1.10 18.17
CA SER A 40 -12.60 -0.84 19.60
C SER A 40 -11.94 -1.99 20.37
N GLU A 41 -11.66 -3.11 19.70
CA GLU A 41 -11.00 -4.28 20.25
C GLU A 41 -9.92 -4.80 19.31
N LEU A 42 -8.77 -5.17 19.87
CA LEU A 42 -7.67 -5.82 19.16
C LEU A 42 -8.08 -7.28 18.87
N SER A 43 -8.40 -7.58 17.62
CA SER A 43 -8.76 -8.94 17.20
C SER A 43 -7.54 -9.63 16.59
N LEU A 44 -6.92 -10.52 17.35
CA LEU A 44 -5.75 -11.28 16.92
C LEU A 44 -6.14 -12.66 16.41
N ILE A 45 -5.46 -13.12 15.38
CA ILE A 45 -5.49 -14.50 14.95
C ILE A 45 -4.36 -15.24 15.67
N LEU A 46 -4.72 -16.28 16.40
CA LEU A 46 -3.76 -17.14 17.10
C LEU A 46 -3.57 -18.44 16.31
N GLY A 47 -2.36 -18.96 16.27
CA GLY A 47 -2.07 -20.28 15.75
C GLY A 47 -2.73 -21.40 16.60
N GLU A 48 -2.82 -22.60 16.05
CA GLU A 48 -3.50 -23.74 16.70
C GLU A 48 -2.94 -24.11 18.08
N SER A 49 -1.65 -23.84 18.28
CA SER A 49 -0.95 -24.13 19.53
C SER A 49 -0.30 -22.86 20.08
N VAL A 50 -0.26 -22.76 21.39
CA VAL A 50 0.44 -21.66 22.06
C VAL A 50 1.91 -21.63 21.64
N GLY A 51 2.36 -20.51 21.09
CA GLY A 51 3.73 -20.32 20.60
C GLY A 51 3.98 -20.72 19.14
N THR A 52 2.98 -21.20 18.41
CA THR A 52 3.10 -21.41 16.97
C THR A 52 2.72 -20.15 16.19
N GLN A 53 3.39 -19.94 15.05
CA GLN A 53 3.04 -18.87 14.15
C GLN A 53 1.65 -19.13 13.54
N PRO A 54 0.75 -18.13 13.48
CA PRO A 54 -0.51 -18.27 12.77
C PRO A 54 -0.26 -18.57 11.29
N ARG A 55 -1.06 -19.47 10.71
CA ARG A 55 -0.93 -19.89 9.31
C ARG A 55 -1.79 -19.02 8.43
N PHE A 56 -1.15 -18.23 7.57
CA PHE A 56 -1.84 -17.29 6.68
C PHE A 56 -1.76 -17.72 5.23
N ALA A 57 -2.82 -17.42 4.47
CA ALA A 57 -2.87 -17.56 3.03
C ALA A 57 -3.21 -16.21 2.37
N VAL A 58 -2.64 -15.98 1.20
CA VAL A 58 -2.91 -14.81 0.34
C VAL A 58 -3.18 -15.32 -1.07
N PRO A 59 -4.45 -15.65 -1.39
CA PRO A 59 -4.84 -16.01 -2.75
C PRO A 59 -4.74 -14.78 -3.67
N ASP A 60 -4.79 -15.00 -4.98
CA ASP A 60 -4.87 -13.91 -5.94
C ASP A 60 -6.07 -13.01 -5.62
N PHE A 61 -5.87 -11.70 -5.75
CA PHE A 61 -6.95 -10.75 -5.58
C PHE A 61 -7.90 -10.80 -6.77
N ALA A 62 -9.18 -10.58 -6.51
CA ALA A 62 -10.17 -10.56 -7.58
C ALA A 62 -10.08 -9.24 -8.37
N ALA A 63 -9.86 -9.33 -9.68
CA ALA A 63 -9.98 -8.20 -10.58
C ALA A 63 -11.47 -7.95 -10.87
N LEU A 64 -11.95 -6.75 -10.55
CA LEU A 64 -13.36 -6.36 -10.77
C LEU A 64 -13.56 -5.63 -12.11
N SER A 65 -12.47 -5.27 -12.79
CA SER A 65 -12.48 -4.74 -14.15
C SER A 65 -12.01 -5.83 -15.11
N ASP A 66 -12.69 -5.98 -16.23
CA ASP A 66 -12.41 -7.02 -17.22
C ASP A 66 -11.32 -6.55 -18.20
N ASP A 67 -10.12 -6.29 -17.67
CA ASP A 67 -8.94 -5.91 -18.44
C ASP A 67 -7.67 -6.56 -17.88
N ALA A 68 -6.69 -6.78 -18.78
CA ALA A 68 -5.45 -7.48 -18.45
C ALA A 68 -4.60 -6.72 -17.42
N GLU A 69 -4.65 -5.39 -17.40
CA GLU A 69 -3.86 -4.56 -16.48
C GLU A 69 -4.38 -4.70 -15.05
N THR A 70 -5.71 -4.66 -14.85
CA THR A 70 -6.32 -4.89 -13.54
C THR A 70 -6.00 -6.30 -13.02
N ALA A 71 -6.03 -7.31 -13.88
CA ALA A 71 -5.65 -8.67 -13.52
C ALA A 71 -4.16 -8.77 -13.12
N GLU A 72 -3.27 -8.06 -13.80
CA GLU A 72 -1.85 -8.02 -13.46
C GLU A 72 -1.59 -7.29 -12.13
N ILE A 73 -2.27 -6.17 -11.90
CA ILE A 73 -2.21 -5.45 -10.62
C ILE A 73 -2.68 -6.36 -9.48
N ALA A 74 -3.78 -7.09 -9.68
CA ALA A 74 -4.34 -8.00 -8.66
C ALA A 74 -3.35 -9.12 -8.29
N ARG A 75 -2.70 -9.74 -9.28
CA ARG A 75 -1.66 -10.76 -9.07
C ARG A 75 -0.42 -10.18 -8.38
N THR A 76 0.06 -9.03 -8.85
CA THR A 76 1.22 -8.35 -8.25
C THR A 76 0.98 -8.02 -6.79
N LEU A 77 -0.20 -7.50 -6.45
CA LEU A 77 -0.57 -7.19 -5.07
C LEU A 77 -0.54 -8.43 -4.19
N ALA A 78 -1.17 -9.52 -4.63
CA ALA A 78 -1.22 -10.76 -3.86
C ALA A 78 0.17 -11.40 -3.69
N GLN A 79 0.99 -11.40 -4.74
CA GLN A 79 2.34 -11.96 -4.70
C GLN A 79 3.24 -11.16 -3.75
N VAL A 80 3.31 -9.83 -3.93
CA VAL A 80 4.17 -8.97 -3.10
C VAL A 80 3.74 -9.00 -1.63
N LEU A 81 2.43 -9.01 -1.37
CA LEU A 81 1.92 -9.13 -0.01
C LEU A 81 2.30 -10.46 0.65
N TRP A 82 2.23 -11.55 -0.12
CA TRP A 82 2.68 -12.86 0.36
C TRP A 82 4.19 -12.85 0.66
N ASP A 83 5.01 -12.32 -0.24
CA ASP A 83 6.47 -12.24 -0.10
C ASP A 83 6.89 -11.41 1.12
N ASP A 84 6.24 -10.24 1.34
CA ASP A 84 6.51 -9.39 2.49
C ASP A 84 6.21 -10.10 3.81
N LEU A 85 5.03 -10.70 3.92
CA LEU A 85 4.62 -11.39 5.15
C LEU A 85 5.47 -12.65 5.41
N ASP A 86 5.90 -13.36 4.37
CA ASP A 86 6.83 -14.49 4.51
C ASP A 86 8.21 -14.00 4.97
N PHE A 87 8.69 -12.90 4.43
CA PHE A 87 10.00 -12.35 4.78
C PHE A 87 10.06 -11.85 6.23
N GLU A 88 8.98 -11.31 6.76
CA GLU A 88 8.89 -10.86 8.16
C GLU A 88 8.99 -11.99 9.19
N ARG A 89 8.69 -13.25 8.79
CA ARG A 89 8.78 -14.45 9.65
C ARG A 89 7.91 -14.43 10.92
N GLU A 90 6.93 -13.55 10.97
CA GLU A 90 5.97 -13.46 12.08
C GLU A 90 4.76 -14.39 11.91
N PHE A 91 4.52 -14.80 10.65
CA PHE A 91 3.45 -15.68 10.23
C PHE A 91 4.05 -16.88 9.48
N TYR A 92 3.37 -18.02 9.54
CA TYR A 92 3.65 -19.12 8.62
C TYR A 92 2.83 -18.89 7.34
N MET A 93 3.49 -18.53 6.27
CA MET A 93 2.80 -18.35 4.99
C MET A 93 2.58 -19.70 4.32
N ILE A 94 1.31 -20.06 4.10
CA ILE A 94 0.96 -21.30 3.37
C ILE A 94 1.45 -21.12 1.93
N PRO A 95 2.24 -22.10 1.40
CA PRO A 95 2.72 -22.03 0.01
C PRO A 95 1.58 -21.91 -0.98
N ARG A 96 1.74 -21.06 -2.00
CA ARG A 96 0.67 -20.70 -2.93
C ARG A 96 0.16 -21.88 -3.75
N ASP A 97 1.02 -22.83 -4.10
CA ASP A 97 0.67 -24.09 -4.79
C ASP A 97 -0.29 -24.98 -3.99
N THR A 98 -0.26 -24.88 -2.66
CA THR A 98 -1.15 -25.67 -1.77
C THR A 98 -2.63 -25.34 -1.99
N TYR A 99 -2.96 -24.12 -2.41
CA TYR A 99 -4.34 -23.66 -2.55
C TYR A 99 -4.73 -23.21 -3.96
N GLU A 100 -3.97 -23.59 -5.00
CA GLU A 100 -4.33 -23.30 -6.40
C GLU A 100 -5.70 -23.83 -6.81
N THR A 101 -6.15 -24.93 -6.17
CA THR A 101 -7.45 -25.54 -6.45
C THR A 101 -8.61 -24.89 -5.68
N ILE A 102 -8.34 -24.02 -4.72
CA ILE A 102 -9.38 -23.32 -3.99
C ILE A 102 -9.91 -22.19 -4.88
N PRO A 103 -11.23 -22.13 -5.17
CA PRO A 103 -11.78 -21.08 -5.99
C PRO A 103 -11.47 -19.69 -5.39
N PRO A 104 -10.98 -18.74 -6.19
CA PRO A 104 -10.77 -17.38 -5.70
C PRO A 104 -12.09 -16.77 -5.22
N ALA A 105 -12.02 -16.05 -4.12
CA ALA A 105 -13.18 -15.29 -3.65
C ALA A 105 -13.48 -14.17 -4.66
N THR A 106 -14.67 -14.20 -5.24
CA THR A 106 -15.10 -13.19 -6.23
C THR A 106 -15.57 -11.89 -5.56
N SER A 107 -15.78 -11.93 -4.25
CA SER A 107 -16.17 -10.78 -3.44
C SER A 107 -15.69 -10.93 -2.00
N MET A 108 -15.78 -9.85 -1.22
CA MET A 108 -15.46 -9.85 0.21
C MET A 108 -16.45 -10.64 1.09
N THR A 109 -17.52 -11.15 0.51
CA THR A 109 -18.56 -11.93 1.21
C THR A 109 -18.61 -13.40 0.81
N ASP A 110 -17.88 -13.75 -0.26
CA ASP A 110 -17.88 -15.11 -0.82
C ASP A 110 -16.52 -15.77 -0.59
N VAL A 111 -16.22 -16.02 0.69
CA VAL A 111 -14.95 -16.63 1.10
C VAL A 111 -15.20 -18.12 1.40
N PRO A 112 -14.52 -19.05 0.71
CA PRO A 112 -14.72 -20.49 0.92
C PRO A 112 -14.01 -20.98 2.20
N PHE A 113 -14.53 -20.60 3.37
CA PHE A 113 -13.90 -20.86 4.67
C PHE A 113 -13.63 -22.34 4.96
N GLU A 114 -14.49 -23.25 4.48
CA GLU A 114 -14.27 -24.69 4.68
C GLU A 114 -12.99 -25.16 3.97
N ALA A 115 -12.81 -24.77 2.71
CA ALA A 115 -11.59 -25.13 1.98
C ALA A 115 -10.32 -24.56 2.63
N TRP A 116 -10.38 -23.33 3.14
CA TRP A 116 -9.27 -22.74 3.89
C TRP A 116 -8.97 -23.48 5.20
N ARG A 117 -10.01 -23.95 5.87
CA ARG A 117 -9.88 -24.76 7.10
C ARG A 117 -9.25 -26.12 6.82
N GLU A 118 -9.61 -26.77 5.72
CA GLU A 118 -9.06 -28.07 5.33
C GLU A 118 -7.54 -28.06 5.14
N ILE A 119 -6.98 -26.97 4.62
CA ILE A 119 -5.53 -26.80 4.49
C ILE A 119 -4.87 -26.22 5.73
N GLY A 120 -5.63 -26.03 6.82
CA GLY A 120 -5.13 -25.58 8.11
C GLY A 120 -4.77 -24.08 8.13
N ALA A 121 -5.45 -23.24 7.37
CA ALA A 121 -5.30 -21.80 7.46
C ALA A 121 -5.98 -21.26 8.73
N ASP A 122 -5.28 -20.44 9.49
CA ASP A 122 -5.85 -19.67 10.60
C ASP A 122 -6.41 -18.33 10.09
N GLY A 123 -5.75 -17.75 9.11
CA GLY A 123 -6.15 -16.49 8.47
C GLY A 123 -6.06 -16.53 6.95
N VAL A 124 -6.96 -15.82 6.27
CA VAL A 124 -6.89 -15.61 4.83
C VAL A 124 -7.07 -14.13 4.49
N LEU A 125 -6.13 -13.59 3.70
CA LEU A 125 -6.16 -12.24 3.16
C LEU A 125 -6.83 -12.26 1.78
N VAL A 126 -8.04 -11.74 1.71
CA VAL A 126 -8.81 -11.63 0.46
C VAL A 126 -8.81 -10.18 0.00
N GLY A 127 -8.57 -9.97 -1.29
CA GLY A 127 -8.55 -8.63 -1.88
C GLY A 127 -9.36 -8.54 -3.17
N THR A 128 -9.78 -7.31 -3.48
CA THR A 128 -10.37 -6.96 -4.78
C THR A 128 -9.68 -5.73 -5.34
N VAL A 129 -9.58 -5.67 -6.65
CA VAL A 129 -8.97 -4.57 -7.39
C VAL A 129 -9.94 -4.09 -8.44
N GLN A 130 -10.21 -2.79 -8.46
CA GLN A 130 -11.03 -2.14 -9.47
C GLN A 130 -10.27 -0.95 -10.05
N LYS A 131 -10.14 -0.93 -11.38
CA LYS A 131 -9.51 0.18 -12.11
C LYS A 131 -10.57 1.10 -12.69
N THR A 132 -10.29 2.41 -12.67
CA THR A 132 -11.10 3.44 -13.34
C THR A 132 -10.15 4.51 -13.89
N GLY A 133 -9.90 4.47 -15.20
CA GLY A 133 -8.87 5.32 -15.84
C GLY A 133 -7.49 5.00 -15.27
N GLU A 134 -6.75 6.02 -14.83
CA GLU A 134 -5.42 5.91 -14.20
C GLU A 134 -5.47 5.68 -12.68
N MET A 135 -6.67 5.44 -12.14
CA MET A 135 -6.87 5.21 -10.72
C MET A 135 -7.24 3.76 -10.45
N VAL A 136 -6.70 3.24 -9.36
CA VAL A 136 -7.03 1.91 -8.84
C VAL A 136 -7.62 2.03 -7.44
N GLN A 137 -8.66 1.25 -7.17
CA GLN A 137 -9.20 1.01 -5.84
C GLN A 137 -8.86 -0.41 -5.43
N VAL A 138 -8.15 -0.54 -4.31
CA VAL A 138 -7.76 -1.82 -3.71
C VAL A 138 -8.48 -1.97 -2.39
N ARG A 139 -9.24 -3.05 -2.25
CA ARG A 139 -9.86 -3.43 -0.96
C ARG A 139 -9.24 -4.72 -0.49
N VAL A 140 -8.95 -4.81 0.80
CA VAL A 140 -8.39 -6.01 1.41
C VAL A 140 -9.06 -6.28 2.76
N ARG A 141 -9.24 -7.56 3.07
CA ARG A 141 -9.67 -8.03 4.39
C ARG A 141 -8.88 -9.25 4.81
N LEU A 142 -8.50 -9.27 6.08
CA LEU A 142 -8.02 -10.46 6.75
C LEU A 142 -9.19 -11.09 7.51
N PHE A 143 -9.46 -12.33 7.19
CA PHE A 143 -10.48 -13.11 7.87
C PHE A 143 -9.84 -14.13 8.82
N ASN A 144 -10.41 -14.26 10.01
CA ASN A 144 -10.20 -15.43 10.86
C ASN A 144 -11.00 -16.60 10.26
N VAL A 145 -10.30 -17.67 9.87
CA VAL A 145 -10.93 -18.81 9.18
C VAL A 145 -11.86 -19.59 10.10
N ARG A 146 -11.48 -19.77 11.38
CA ARG A 146 -12.32 -20.48 12.37
C ARG A 146 -13.57 -19.70 12.73
N GLY A 147 -13.38 -18.40 13.01
CA GLY A 147 -14.47 -17.50 13.39
C GLY A 147 -15.33 -17.04 12.21
N GLN A 148 -14.86 -17.24 10.97
CA GLN A 148 -15.53 -16.79 9.75
C GLN A 148 -15.88 -15.29 9.76
N ASN A 149 -15.03 -14.49 10.42
CA ASN A 149 -15.22 -13.05 10.59
C ASN A 149 -13.99 -12.26 10.16
N SER A 150 -14.22 -11.04 9.68
CA SER A 150 -13.15 -10.13 9.34
C SER A 150 -12.55 -9.52 10.61
N VAL A 151 -11.22 -9.60 10.74
CA VAL A 151 -10.45 -9.04 11.86
C VAL A 151 -9.64 -7.80 11.46
N PHE A 152 -9.48 -7.57 10.16
CA PHE A 152 -8.83 -6.41 9.60
C PHE A 152 -9.45 -6.09 8.23
N GLY A 153 -9.53 -4.81 7.88
CA GLY A 153 -10.01 -4.37 6.56
C GLY A 153 -9.51 -2.99 6.22
N ARG A 154 -9.14 -2.80 4.96
CA ARG A 154 -8.67 -1.52 4.40
C ARG A 154 -9.14 -1.32 2.98
N GLU A 155 -9.20 -0.06 2.61
CA GLU A 155 -9.44 0.39 1.24
C GLU A 155 -8.44 1.48 0.89
N TYR A 156 -7.84 1.36 -0.29
CA TYR A 156 -6.88 2.33 -0.84
C TYR A 156 -7.35 2.77 -2.20
N THR A 157 -7.14 4.05 -2.52
CA THR A 157 -7.40 4.61 -3.84
C THR A 157 -6.21 5.46 -4.25
N GLY A 158 -5.71 5.27 -5.47
CA GLY A 158 -4.56 6.02 -5.97
C GLY A 158 -4.18 5.60 -7.38
N SER A 159 -2.97 5.99 -7.84
CA SER A 159 -2.47 5.68 -9.19
C SER A 159 -2.24 4.18 -9.40
N VAL A 160 -2.42 3.74 -10.66
CA VAL A 160 -2.07 2.39 -11.11
C VAL A 160 -0.56 2.13 -11.20
N ASP A 161 0.28 3.19 -11.18
CA ASP A 161 1.71 3.09 -11.51
C ASP A 161 2.54 2.25 -10.54
N ASN A 162 2.11 2.11 -9.29
CA ASN A 162 2.91 1.42 -8.28
C ASN A 162 2.07 0.47 -7.41
N PRO A 163 1.61 -0.66 -7.96
CA PRO A 163 0.82 -1.63 -7.21
C PRO A 163 1.60 -2.24 -6.02
N ARG A 164 2.92 -2.38 -6.13
CA ARG A 164 3.76 -2.89 -5.04
C ARG A 164 3.68 -2.03 -3.78
N LEU A 165 3.57 -0.69 -3.92
CA LEU A 165 3.44 0.20 -2.78
C LEU A 165 2.19 -0.08 -1.94
N TYR A 166 1.07 -0.44 -2.59
CA TYR A 166 -0.14 -0.84 -1.87
C TYR A 166 0.08 -2.16 -1.13
N ALA A 167 0.73 -3.15 -1.76
CA ALA A 167 1.04 -4.43 -1.12
C ALA A 167 1.91 -4.24 0.12
N HIS A 168 3.03 -3.51 0.02
CA HIS A 168 3.91 -3.17 1.14
C HIS A 168 3.16 -2.42 2.26
N THR A 169 2.23 -1.52 1.88
CA THR A 169 1.42 -0.80 2.87
C THR A 169 0.45 -1.73 3.59
N ILE A 170 -0.18 -2.65 2.86
CA ILE A 170 -1.06 -3.67 3.45
C ILE A 170 -0.28 -4.58 4.38
N ALA A 171 0.91 -5.04 3.99
CA ALA A 171 1.77 -5.89 4.84
C ALA A 171 2.11 -5.20 6.16
N ASP A 172 2.59 -3.95 6.11
CA ASP A 172 2.89 -3.15 7.30
C ASP A 172 1.67 -3.02 8.23
N GLU A 173 0.47 -2.79 7.67
CA GLU A 173 -0.74 -2.62 8.47
C GLU A 173 -1.28 -3.94 9.02
N VAL A 174 -1.15 -5.05 8.30
CA VAL A 174 -1.47 -6.40 8.79
C VAL A 174 -0.54 -6.75 9.95
N HIS A 175 0.76 -6.53 9.79
CA HIS A 175 1.75 -6.76 10.83
C HIS A 175 1.45 -5.92 12.09
N GLN A 176 1.20 -4.62 11.92
CA GLN A 176 0.82 -3.73 13.02
C GLN A 176 -0.47 -4.20 13.72
N ASN A 177 -1.48 -4.63 12.96
CA ASN A 177 -2.76 -5.08 13.52
C ASN A 177 -2.61 -6.39 14.29
N GLN A 178 -1.85 -7.36 13.75
CA GLN A 178 -1.75 -8.71 14.30
C GLN A 178 -0.65 -8.86 15.36
N ARG A 179 0.40 -8.04 15.31
CA ARG A 179 1.56 -8.15 16.22
C ARG A 179 1.75 -6.93 17.12
N GLY A 180 1.04 -5.84 16.86
CA GLY A 180 1.23 -4.56 17.57
C GLY A 180 2.56 -3.87 17.26
N LEU A 181 3.33 -4.39 16.29
CA LEU A 181 4.65 -3.90 15.91
C LEU A 181 4.56 -3.16 14.57
N ARG A 182 5.35 -2.11 14.44
CA ARG A 182 5.42 -1.37 13.17
C ARG A 182 6.06 -2.24 12.10
N GLY A 183 5.36 -2.45 10.98
CA GLY A 183 5.92 -3.13 9.80
C GLY A 183 7.03 -2.32 9.12
N VAL A 184 7.83 -2.99 8.32
CA VAL A 184 8.99 -2.44 7.62
C VAL A 184 8.97 -2.70 6.11
N ALA A 185 7.89 -3.28 5.57
CA ALA A 185 7.77 -3.67 4.17
C ALA A 185 7.94 -2.48 3.19
N ARG A 186 7.56 -1.25 3.60
CA ARG A 186 7.78 -0.03 2.80
C ARG A 186 9.22 0.49 2.80
N THR A 187 10.14 -0.14 3.53
CA THR A 187 11.54 0.27 3.52
C THR A 187 12.25 -0.20 2.25
N LYS A 188 13.45 0.34 2.02
CA LYS A 188 14.27 -0.03 0.86
C LYS A 188 15.60 -0.59 1.35
N LEU A 189 16.11 -1.54 0.60
CA LEU A 189 17.45 -2.10 0.79
C LEU A 189 18.41 -1.44 -0.19
N THR A 190 19.63 -1.17 0.26
CA THR A 190 20.73 -0.75 -0.63
C THR A 190 21.87 -1.74 -0.52
N PHE A 191 22.48 -2.09 -1.64
CA PHE A 191 23.59 -3.04 -1.68
C PHE A 191 24.54 -2.72 -2.83
N ALA A 192 25.81 -3.13 -2.70
CA ALA A 192 26.82 -3.01 -3.75
C ALA A 192 26.89 -4.32 -4.55
N SER A 193 26.98 -4.22 -5.88
CA SER A 193 27.07 -5.37 -6.77
C SER A 193 27.89 -5.05 -8.00
N ASP A 194 28.66 -6.02 -8.47
CA ASP A 194 29.41 -6.00 -9.70
C ASP A 194 28.74 -6.79 -10.84
N ARG A 195 27.43 -7.06 -10.71
CA ARG A 195 26.63 -7.86 -11.64
C ARG A 195 26.64 -7.39 -13.09
N ASN A 196 26.94 -6.12 -13.34
CA ASN A 196 27.05 -5.57 -14.69
C ASN A 196 28.35 -6.01 -15.39
N GLY A 197 29.31 -6.60 -14.67
CA GLY A 197 30.56 -7.07 -15.24
C GLY A 197 31.51 -5.98 -15.73
N GLU A 198 31.23 -4.72 -15.44
CA GLU A 198 32.09 -3.58 -15.81
C GLU A 198 33.42 -3.66 -15.07
N ARG A 199 34.53 -3.27 -15.76
CA ARG A 199 35.87 -3.32 -15.22
C ARG A 199 36.61 -2.04 -15.47
N ILE A 200 37.42 -1.65 -14.50
CA ILE A 200 38.45 -0.63 -14.71
C ILE A 200 39.60 -1.33 -15.47
N VAL A 201 39.82 -0.89 -16.72
CA VAL A 201 40.89 -1.41 -17.57
C VAL A 201 42.04 -0.47 -17.48
N GLY A 202 43.17 -0.93 -16.95
CA GLY A 202 44.42 -0.18 -16.85
C GLY A 202 45.65 -1.09 -16.75
N PRO A 203 46.85 -0.57 -16.94
CA PRO A 203 48.06 -1.38 -16.94
C PRO A 203 48.35 -2.05 -15.58
N VAL A 204 47.75 -1.59 -14.51
CA VAL A 204 47.96 -2.11 -13.14
C VAL A 204 46.65 -2.60 -12.50
N ASP A 205 45.48 -2.20 -13.01
CA ASP A 205 44.17 -2.49 -12.40
C ASP A 205 43.24 -3.17 -13.41
N ASN A 206 42.78 -4.38 -13.06
CA ASN A 206 41.70 -5.09 -13.77
C ASN A 206 40.66 -5.48 -12.74
N ARG A 207 40.14 -4.48 -11.99
CA ARG A 207 39.15 -4.70 -10.94
C ARG A 207 37.74 -4.54 -11.49
N THR A 208 36.82 -5.33 -10.95
CA THR A 208 35.39 -5.14 -11.21
C THR A 208 34.88 -3.84 -10.55
N ILE A 209 34.07 -3.11 -11.29
CA ILE A 209 33.38 -1.94 -10.77
C ILE A 209 32.16 -2.43 -10.00
N LYS A 210 32.00 -1.97 -8.77
CA LYS A 210 30.83 -2.20 -7.96
C LYS A 210 29.94 -0.97 -7.98
N GLU A 211 28.69 -1.19 -8.31
CA GLU A 211 27.65 -0.16 -8.31
C GLU A 211 26.71 -0.33 -7.14
N VAL A 212 26.10 0.77 -6.70
CA VAL A 212 25.05 0.74 -5.68
C VAL A 212 23.72 0.49 -6.34
N TYR A 213 23.00 -0.48 -5.81
CA TYR A 213 21.64 -0.83 -6.17
C TYR A 213 20.68 -0.54 -5.02
N MET A 214 19.43 -0.30 -5.35
CA MET A 214 18.33 -0.20 -4.42
C MET A 214 17.28 -1.25 -4.79
N ALA A 215 16.67 -1.88 -3.79
CA ALA A 215 15.58 -2.84 -3.92
C ALA A 215 14.44 -2.50 -2.95
N ASP A 216 13.27 -3.06 -3.20
CA ASP A 216 12.22 -3.14 -2.21
C ASP A 216 12.64 -4.08 -1.07
N TYR A 217 11.91 -4.05 0.05
CA TYR A 217 12.23 -4.84 1.24
C TYR A 217 12.29 -6.36 0.98
N ASP A 218 11.40 -6.86 0.12
CA ASP A 218 11.33 -8.25 -0.35
C ASP A 218 12.43 -8.63 -1.36
N GLY A 219 13.34 -7.70 -1.68
CA GLY A 219 14.38 -7.87 -2.69
C GLY A 219 13.92 -7.65 -4.14
N GLY A 220 12.66 -7.35 -4.37
CA GLY A 220 12.11 -7.02 -5.69
C GLY A 220 12.47 -5.61 -6.18
N ASN A 221 12.01 -5.25 -7.38
CA ASN A 221 12.14 -3.90 -7.97
C ASN A 221 13.58 -3.33 -7.88
N GLN A 222 14.57 -4.17 -8.18
CA GLN A 222 15.98 -3.79 -8.09
C GLN A 222 16.36 -2.79 -9.18
N ARG A 223 16.94 -1.67 -8.79
CA ARG A 223 17.44 -0.65 -9.71
C ARG A 223 18.82 -0.18 -9.35
N ARG A 224 19.64 0.10 -10.36
CA ARG A 224 20.96 0.71 -10.21
C ARG A 224 20.79 2.18 -9.81
N VAL A 225 21.54 2.64 -8.82
CA VAL A 225 21.51 4.02 -8.32
C VAL A 225 22.72 4.79 -8.79
N THR A 226 23.92 4.16 -8.80
CA THR A 226 25.16 4.78 -9.28
C THR A 226 25.47 4.35 -10.69
N VAL A 227 26.11 5.25 -11.47
CA VAL A 227 26.64 5.01 -12.80
C VAL A 227 28.03 5.62 -12.84
N ASN A 228 29.07 4.82 -13.06
CA ASN A 228 30.46 5.26 -13.27
C ASN A 228 30.74 5.48 -14.74
#